data_acceb65d36961d773a00a2a21b7e0045
#
_entry.id   acceb65d36961d773a00a2a21b7e0045
#
_cell.length_a   1.000
_cell.length_b   1.000
_cell.length_c   1.000
_cell.angle_alpha   90.00
_cell.angle_beta   90.00
_cell.angle_gamma   90.00
#
_symmetry.space_group_name_H-M   'P 1'
#
loop_
_entity.id
_entity.type
_entity.pdbx_description
1 polymer ?
#
loop_
_entity_poly.entity_id
_entity_poly.type
_entity_poly.pdbx_seq_one_letter_code
_entity_poly.pdbx_strand_id
1 'polypeptide(L)'
;MQIALVETTPSSTNFERHFDFEFDRFALCSDSSKRKILKRDVDIEIDIDSYDWLILVGSEPFKHFTRKSSVTEYNGKIIDDKFLALINPAMIKFKPEAKKSFDEAVTSITGYISGELKQVKLGEDKCYGIQDKDKVMEFLANAIYCKDYDFIALDSETSSLYCRDGHMLGFSMSYEPEHGVYVDCDVIDEDVELMMQKLFNEKRVVFHNSKFDLQWFEYHFNFEFPNFEDTMLMHYMFDENPGTHGLKTLAIKHTEYGDYERALDDWVQAYLKNNGILKASFSYDLIPFEIMKDYAAMDAVVTFLLFQKFENALQKNDKLMW
;
A
#
# COMPACT_ATOMS: atom_id res chain seq x y z
N MET A 1 -15.85 14.05 -20.44
CA MET A 1 -15.38 12.93 -19.59
C MET A 1 -16.15 11.70 -20.02
N GLN A 2 -15.42 10.65 -20.44
CA GLN A 2 -15.99 9.40 -20.91
C GLN A 2 -15.73 8.33 -19.84
N ILE A 3 -16.77 7.61 -19.44
CA ILE A 3 -16.71 6.60 -18.37
C ILE A 3 -17.21 5.27 -18.91
N ALA A 4 -16.46 4.19 -18.67
CA ALA A 4 -16.89 2.83 -18.96
C ALA A 4 -17.13 2.06 -17.66
N LEU A 5 -18.17 1.25 -17.61
CA LEU A 5 -18.42 0.27 -16.56
C LEU A 5 -18.31 -1.13 -17.16
N VAL A 6 -17.40 -1.94 -16.63
CA VAL A 6 -17.11 -3.28 -17.18
C VAL A 6 -17.51 -4.36 -16.18
N GLU A 7 -18.41 -5.23 -16.61
CA GLU A 7 -18.87 -6.40 -15.86
C GLU A 7 -18.24 -7.69 -16.37
N THR A 8 -18.39 -8.78 -15.63
CA THR A 8 -17.97 -10.11 -16.08
C THR A 8 -18.79 -10.60 -17.27
N THR A 9 -20.10 -10.53 -17.15
CA THR A 9 -21.11 -10.84 -18.18
C THR A 9 -22.26 -9.84 -18.06
N PRO A 10 -23.05 -9.61 -19.11
CA PRO A 10 -24.19 -8.72 -19.02
C PRO A 10 -25.11 -9.09 -17.85
N SER A 11 -25.43 -8.13 -17.01
CA SER A 11 -26.31 -8.31 -15.85
C SER A 11 -27.53 -7.39 -15.91
N SER A 12 -28.56 -7.75 -15.15
CA SER A 12 -29.76 -6.91 -14.94
C SER A 12 -29.57 -5.89 -13.82
N THR A 13 -28.36 -5.74 -13.30
CA THR A 13 -28.08 -4.76 -12.24
C THR A 13 -28.27 -3.35 -12.80
N ASN A 14 -29.08 -2.56 -12.10
CA ASN A 14 -29.30 -1.17 -12.43
C ASN A 14 -28.25 -0.32 -11.72
N PHE A 15 -27.12 -0.07 -12.38
CA PHE A 15 -26.03 0.77 -11.85
C PHE A 15 -26.37 2.26 -11.89
N GLU A 16 -27.29 2.67 -12.75
CA GLU A 16 -27.78 4.06 -12.87
C GLU A 16 -28.47 4.56 -11.58
N ARG A 17 -28.83 3.63 -10.67
CA ARG A 17 -29.35 3.97 -9.33
C ARG A 17 -28.25 4.32 -8.32
N HIS A 18 -27.02 3.95 -8.64
CA HIS A 18 -25.88 4.10 -7.74
C HIS A 18 -24.98 5.26 -8.13
N PHE A 19 -24.99 5.64 -9.41
CA PHE A 19 -24.17 6.70 -9.96
C PHE A 19 -25.06 7.77 -10.59
N ASP A 20 -24.69 9.03 -10.41
CA ASP A 20 -25.37 10.21 -10.93
C ASP A 20 -24.74 10.76 -12.23
N PHE A 21 -23.84 9.97 -12.85
CA PHE A 21 -23.18 10.27 -14.12
C PHE A 21 -23.46 9.20 -15.18
N GLU A 22 -23.33 9.58 -16.44
CA GLU A 22 -23.50 8.67 -17.58
C GLU A 22 -22.24 7.82 -17.79
N PHE A 23 -22.43 6.56 -18.20
CA PHE A 23 -21.36 5.62 -18.51
C PHE A 23 -21.79 4.60 -19.57
N ASP A 24 -20.82 4.16 -20.37
CA ASP A 24 -21.01 3.05 -21.30
C ASP A 24 -20.82 1.72 -20.58
N ARG A 25 -21.67 0.71 -20.88
CA ARG A 25 -21.59 -0.61 -20.27
C ARG A 25 -20.96 -1.62 -21.20
N PHE A 26 -19.99 -2.34 -20.64
CA PHE A 26 -19.29 -3.43 -21.30
C PHE A 26 -19.32 -4.70 -20.43
N ALA A 27 -19.08 -5.83 -21.06
CA ALA A 27 -18.88 -7.10 -20.38
C ALA A 27 -17.67 -7.81 -20.95
N LEU A 28 -16.88 -8.48 -20.11
CA LEU A 28 -15.74 -9.28 -20.56
C LEU A 28 -16.16 -10.41 -21.51
N CYS A 29 -17.33 -11.00 -21.25
CA CYS A 29 -17.96 -11.97 -22.13
C CYS A 29 -19.38 -11.53 -22.47
N SER A 30 -19.70 -11.50 -23.75
CA SER A 30 -21.05 -11.18 -24.26
C SER A 30 -22.09 -12.23 -23.85
N ASP A 31 -21.66 -13.48 -23.63
CA ASP A 31 -22.55 -14.60 -23.30
C ASP A 31 -22.66 -14.82 -21.80
N SER A 32 -23.80 -14.47 -21.21
CA SER A 32 -24.10 -14.65 -19.79
C SER A 32 -24.29 -16.11 -19.36
N SER A 33 -24.40 -17.06 -20.29
CA SER A 33 -24.52 -18.49 -19.99
C SER A 33 -23.19 -19.09 -19.55
N LYS A 34 -22.07 -18.47 -19.84
CA LYS A 34 -20.73 -18.90 -19.44
C LYS A 34 -20.55 -18.73 -17.93
N ARG A 35 -20.34 -19.86 -17.22
CA ARG A 35 -20.15 -19.88 -15.77
C ARG A 35 -18.71 -19.63 -15.33
N LYS A 36 -17.74 -19.86 -16.22
CA LYS A 36 -16.31 -19.63 -15.97
C LYS A 36 -15.72 -18.90 -17.15
N ILE A 37 -15.09 -17.78 -16.90
CA ILE A 37 -14.32 -17.06 -17.88
C ILE A 37 -12.94 -17.68 -17.98
N LEU A 38 -12.63 -18.21 -19.14
CA LEU A 38 -11.27 -18.60 -19.54
C LEU A 38 -10.69 -17.47 -20.38
N LYS A 39 -9.37 -17.35 -20.46
CA LYS A 39 -8.70 -16.33 -21.30
C LYS A 39 -9.23 -16.30 -22.74
N ARG A 40 -9.58 -17.45 -23.30
CA ARG A 40 -10.14 -17.59 -24.65
C ARG A 40 -11.62 -17.21 -24.79
N ASP A 41 -12.31 -17.01 -23.66
CA ASP A 41 -13.75 -16.69 -23.64
C ASP A 41 -13.99 -15.20 -23.45
N VAL A 42 -12.92 -14.41 -23.28
CA VAL A 42 -13.00 -12.96 -23.21
C VAL A 42 -13.16 -12.42 -24.62
N ASP A 43 -14.27 -11.76 -24.86
CA ASP A 43 -14.66 -11.21 -26.18
C ASP A 43 -14.96 -9.70 -26.12
N ILE A 44 -14.52 -9.01 -25.07
CA ILE A 44 -14.71 -7.57 -24.93
C ILE A 44 -13.94 -6.80 -26.02
N GLU A 45 -14.67 -5.93 -26.71
CA GLU A 45 -14.10 -4.93 -27.60
C GLU A 45 -14.26 -3.56 -26.97
N ILE A 46 -13.20 -3.03 -26.40
CA ILE A 46 -13.16 -1.70 -25.79
C ILE A 46 -11.82 -1.03 -26.09
N ASP A 47 -11.90 0.19 -26.60
CA ASP A 47 -10.73 1.07 -26.69
C ASP A 47 -10.55 1.77 -25.33
N ILE A 48 -9.64 1.24 -24.49
CA ILE A 48 -9.40 1.76 -23.16
C ILE A 48 -8.98 3.22 -23.19
N ASP A 49 -8.24 3.64 -24.19
CA ASP A 49 -7.69 5.00 -24.28
C ASP A 49 -8.75 6.06 -24.61
N SER A 50 -9.91 5.63 -25.09
CA SER A 50 -11.04 6.53 -25.35
C SER A 50 -11.81 6.93 -24.10
N TYR A 51 -11.56 6.26 -22.95
CA TYR A 51 -12.24 6.53 -21.68
C TYR A 51 -11.30 7.22 -20.69
N ASP A 52 -11.82 8.18 -19.95
CA ASP A 52 -11.13 8.80 -18.82
C ASP A 52 -11.10 7.84 -17.62
N TRP A 53 -12.20 7.12 -17.39
CA TRP A 53 -12.36 6.19 -16.25
C TRP A 53 -12.97 4.85 -16.68
N LEU A 54 -12.49 3.75 -16.08
CA LEU A 54 -13.08 2.43 -16.19
C LEU A 54 -13.46 1.90 -14.80
N ILE A 55 -14.76 1.70 -14.55
CA ILE A 55 -15.28 1.08 -13.32
C ILE A 55 -15.29 -0.44 -13.53
N LEU A 56 -14.46 -1.16 -12.81
CA LEU A 56 -14.28 -2.60 -12.94
C LEU A 56 -15.11 -3.34 -11.88
N VAL A 57 -16.21 -3.98 -12.30
CA VAL A 57 -17.18 -4.61 -11.40
C VAL A 57 -16.90 -6.09 -11.20
N GLY A 58 -16.44 -6.45 -10.01
CA GLY A 58 -16.14 -7.82 -9.62
C GLY A 58 -14.73 -8.28 -10.00
N SER A 59 -14.38 -9.49 -9.58
CA SER A 59 -13.00 -9.99 -9.63
C SER A 59 -12.46 -10.21 -11.05
N GLU A 60 -13.31 -10.64 -12.00
CA GLU A 60 -12.84 -10.98 -13.34
C GLU A 60 -12.46 -9.74 -14.17
N PRO A 61 -13.31 -8.68 -14.30
CA PRO A 61 -12.88 -7.44 -14.93
C PRO A 61 -11.67 -6.82 -14.24
N PHE A 62 -11.69 -6.79 -12.92
CA PHE A 62 -10.59 -6.26 -12.13
C PHE A 62 -9.25 -6.94 -12.46
N LYS A 63 -9.20 -8.27 -12.40
CA LYS A 63 -8.03 -9.07 -12.72
C LYS A 63 -7.58 -8.92 -14.19
N HIS A 64 -8.54 -8.83 -15.12
CA HIS A 64 -8.25 -8.73 -16.55
C HIS A 64 -7.47 -7.44 -16.87
N PHE A 65 -7.93 -6.31 -16.34
CA PHE A 65 -7.33 -5.00 -16.64
C PHE A 65 -6.16 -4.63 -15.73
N THR A 66 -6.21 -4.97 -14.43
CA THR A 66 -5.18 -4.56 -13.46
C THR A 66 -4.15 -5.63 -13.16
N ARG A 67 -4.41 -6.90 -13.55
CA ARG A 67 -3.62 -8.10 -13.20
C ARG A 67 -3.55 -8.40 -11.68
N LYS A 68 -4.27 -7.64 -10.85
CA LYS A 68 -4.37 -7.85 -9.40
C LYS A 68 -5.49 -8.87 -9.10
N SER A 69 -5.39 -9.58 -7.98
CA SER A 69 -6.26 -10.72 -7.68
C SER A 69 -7.51 -10.37 -6.86
N SER A 70 -7.44 -9.36 -6.00
CA SER A 70 -8.45 -9.09 -4.97
C SER A 70 -9.16 -7.76 -5.18
N VAL A 71 -10.29 -7.77 -5.89
CA VAL A 71 -11.14 -6.57 -6.02
C VAL A 71 -11.62 -6.04 -4.66
N THR A 72 -11.72 -6.89 -3.64
CA THR A 72 -12.22 -6.51 -2.32
C THR A 72 -11.24 -5.59 -1.59
N GLU A 73 -9.93 -5.81 -1.74
CA GLU A 73 -8.87 -4.96 -1.17
C GLU A 73 -8.87 -3.57 -1.79
N TYR A 74 -9.14 -3.48 -3.08
CA TYR A 74 -9.15 -2.24 -3.85
C TYR A 74 -10.54 -1.61 -3.99
N ASN A 75 -11.56 -2.15 -3.34
CA ASN A 75 -12.94 -1.69 -3.50
C ASN A 75 -13.09 -0.20 -3.20
N GLY A 76 -13.57 0.57 -4.17
CA GLY A 76 -13.69 2.02 -4.09
C GLY A 76 -12.38 2.79 -4.28
N LYS A 77 -11.29 2.13 -4.72
CA LYS A 77 -9.99 2.76 -4.95
C LYS A 77 -9.66 2.87 -6.42
N ILE A 78 -8.81 3.85 -6.71
CA ILE A 78 -8.25 4.06 -8.04
C ILE A 78 -6.99 3.21 -8.21
N ILE A 79 -6.81 2.65 -9.40
CA ILE A 79 -5.62 1.93 -9.84
C ILE A 79 -5.20 2.53 -11.19
N ASP A 80 -3.92 2.82 -11.35
CA ASP A 80 -3.33 3.34 -12.59
C ASP A 80 -3.90 4.65 -13.06
N ASP A 81 -4.33 5.50 -12.13
CA ASP A 81 -4.97 6.78 -12.42
C ASP A 81 -6.18 6.68 -13.39
N LYS A 82 -6.73 5.45 -13.58
CA LYS A 82 -7.77 5.17 -14.58
C LYS A 82 -8.81 4.14 -14.17
N PHE A 83 -8.41 3.08 -13.46
CA PHE A 83 -9.30 1.99 -13.12
C PHE A 83 -9.88 2.20 -11.72
N LEU A 84 -11.19 2.06 -11.57
CA LEU A 84 -11.91 2.17 -10.31
C LEU A 84 -12.50 0.81 -9.95
N ALA A 85 -12.10 0.24 -8.83
CA ALA A 85 -12.52 -1.09 -8.40
C ALA A 85 -13.89 -1.04 -7.71
N LEU A 86 -14.79 -1.93 -8.07
CA LEU A 86 -16.09 -2.09 -7.44
C LEU A 86 -16.41 -3.57 -7.23
N ILE A 87 -16.72 -3.96 -5.99
CA ILE A 87 -17.23 -5.31 -5.74
C ILE A 87 -18.55 -5.53 -6.47
N ASN A 88 -18.80 -6.76 -6.91
CA ASN A 88 -20.05 -7.07 -7.58
C ASN A 88 -21.23 -6.96 -6.59
N PRO A 89 -22.25 -6.12 -6.86
CA PRO A 89 -23.40 -5.95 -5.96
C PRO A 89 -24.21 -7.23 -5.74
N ALA A 90 -24.07 -8.25 -6.61
CA ALA A 90 -24.66 -9.56 -6.36
C ALA A 90 -24.14 -10.22 -5.06
N MET A 91 -22.95 -9.84 -4.58
CA MET A 91 -22.43 -10.32 -3.31
C MET A 91 -23.32 -9.96 -2.12
N ILE A 92 -24.04 -8.82 -2.17
CA ILE A 92 -24.91 -8.35 -1.09
C ILE A 92 -26.04 -9.34 -0.83
N LYS A 93 -26.46 -10.11 -1.85
CA LYS A 93 -27.49 -11.16 -1.68
C LYS A 93 -27.01 -12.33 -0.81
N PHE A 94 -25.70 -12.61 -0.80
CA PHE A 94 -25.10 -13.71 -0.06
C PHE A 94 -24.40 -13.24 1.22
N LYS A 95 -23.96 -11.97 1.23
CA LYS A 95 -23.27 -11.32 2.35
C LYS A 95 -23.87 -9.94 2.54
N PRO A 96 -24.96 -9.79 3.33
CA PRO A 96 -25.63 -8.49 3.52
C PRO A 96 -24.71 -7.41 4.10
N GLU A 97 -23.70 -7.80 4.88
CA GLU A 97 -22.65 -6.92 5.41
C GLU A 97 -21.83 -6.22 4.32
N ALA A 98 -21.71 -6.82 3.14
CA ALA A 98 -21.03 -6.21 2.00
C ALA A 98 -21.72 -4.96 1.46
N LYS A 99 -22.99 -4.71 1.88
CA LYS A 99 -23.72 -3.52 1.42
C LYS A 99 -23.02 -2.23 1.85
N LYS A 100 -22.56 -2.15 3.09
CA LYS A 100 -21.84 -0.96 3.59
C LYS A 100 -20.59 -0.68 2.76
N SER A 101 -19.76 -1.71 2.54
CA SER A 101 -18.54 -1.59 1.75
C SER A 101 -18.83 -1.23 0.27
N PHE A 102 -19.93 -1.72 -0.29
CA PHE A 102 -20.37 -1.34 -1.62
C PHE A 102 -20.79 0.14 -1.69
N ASP A 103 -21.60 0.61 -0.74
CA ASP A 103 -22.08 2.00 -0.71
C ASP A 103 -20.89 2.97 -0.49
N GLU A 104 -19.93 2.64 0.37
CA GLU A 104 -18.70 3.40 0.57
C GLU A 104 -17.86 3.46 -0.72
N ALA A 105 -17.75 2.35 -1.45
CA ALA A 105 -17.03 2.31 -2.72
C ALA A 105 -17.70 3.17 -3.79
N VAL A 106 -19.03 3.14 -3.89
CA VAL A 106 -19.79 4.01 -4.81
C VAL A 106 -19.52 5.49 -4.49
N THR A 107 -19.52 5.87 -3.21
CA THR A 107 -19.19 7.25 -2.78
C THR A 107 -17.78 7.63 -3.19
N SER A 108 -16.79 6.77 -2.96
CA SER A 108 -15.39 7.03 -3.34
C SER A 108 -15.23 7.15 -4.86
N ILE A 109 -15.82 6.24 -5.63
CA ILE A 109 -15.80 6.28 -7.10
C ILE A 109 -16.39 7.59 -7.62
N THR A 110 -17.54 8.00 -7.08
CA THR A 110 -18.16 9.28 -7.44
C THR A 110 -17.24 10.45 -7.10
N GLY A 111 -16.59 10.43 -5.94
CA GLY A 111 -15.62 11.45 -5.53
C GLY A 111 -14.40 11.55 -6.46
N TYR A 112 -13.84 10.42 -6.93
CA TYR A 112 -12.76 10.43 -7.92
C TYR A 112 -13.21 10.99 -9.27
N ILE A 113 -14.38 10.57 -9.74
CA ILE A 113 -14.93 11.01 -11.03
C ILE A 113 -15.30 12.51 -10.99
N SER A 114 -15.86 13.01 -9.90
CA SER A 114 -16.14 14.44 -9.71
C SER A 114 -14.89 15.30 -9.50
N GLY A 115 -13.73 14.68 -9.18
CA GLY A 115 -12.49 15.36 -8.84
C GLY A 115 -12.44 15.86 -7.38
N GLU A 116 -13.41 15.49 -6.55
CA GLU A 116 -13.41 15.77 -5.11
C GLU A 116 -12.36 14.93 -4.37
N LEU A 117 -12.15 13.68 -4.83
CA LEU A 117 -11.09 12.81 -4.36
C LEU A 117 -9.96 12.75 -5.40
N LYS A 118 -8.72 12.73 -4.92
CA LYS A 118 -7.53 12.54 -5.74
C LYS A 118 -6.61 11.54 -5.04
N GLN A 119 -5.95 10.70 -5.82
CA GLN A 119 -4.83 9.92 -5.30
C GLN A 119 -3.64 10.86 -5.10
N VAL A 120 -3.13 10.90 -3.89
CA VAL A 120 -1.94 11.68 -3.56
C VAL A 120 -0.70 10.88 -3.94
N LYS A 121 0.22 11.50 -4.67
CA LYS A 121 1.58 10.97 -4.90
C LYS A 121 2.55 11.98 -4.30
N LEU A 122 3.40 11.52 -3.40
CA LEU A 122 4.45 12.36 -2.86
C LEU A 122 5.57 12.50 -3.89
N GLY A 123 6.07 13.72 -4.05
CA GLY A 123 7.19 14.00 -4.94
C GLY A 123 8.53 13.61 -4.30
N GLU A 124 9.61 13.68 -5.10
CA GLU A 124 10.98 13.40 -4.66
C GLU A 124 11.50 14.39 -3.60
N ASP A 125 10.84 15.50 -3.41
CA ASP A 125 11.10 16.46 -2.33
C ASP A 125 10.55 15.99 -0.98
N LYS A 126 9.65 15.01 -1.00
CA LYS A 126 8.98 14.43 0.18
C LYS A 126 9.43 13.01 0.47
N CYS A 127 9.62 12.20 -0.57
CA CYS A 127 10.07 10.83 -0.47
C CYS A 127 11.31 10.64 -1.33
N TYR A 128 12.45 10.33 -0.71
CA TYR A 128 13.73 10.23 -1.41
C TYR A 128 14.68 9.23 -0.73
N GLY A 129 15.75 8.90 -1.46
CA GLY A 129 16.81 8.03 -0.97
C GLY A 129 18.06 8.81 -0.57
N ILE A 130 18.79 8.29 0.41
CA ILE A 130 20.05 8.86 0.91
C ILE A 130 21.18 7.83 0.79
N GLN A 131 22.21 8.17 0.01
CA GLN A 131 23.47 7.42 -0.13
C GLN A 131 24.67 8.30 0.27
N ASP A 132 24.48 9.23 1.18
CA ASP A 132 25.49 10.18 1.65
C ASP A 132 25.42 10.29 3.18
N LYS A 133 26.55 10.02 3.86
CA LYS A 133 26.64 10.01 5.32
C LYS A 133 26.23 11.35 5.94
N ASP A 134 26.68 12.47 5.39
CA ASP A 134 26.42 13.79 5.98
C ASP A 134 24.92 14.10 5.93
N LYS A 135 24.24 13.71 4.84
CA LYS A 135 22.79 13.85 4.72
C LYS A 135 22.03 12.94 5.69
N VAL A 136 22.50 11.69 5.91
CA VAL A 136 21.92 10.80 6.93
C VAL A 136 22.04 11.44 8.30
N MET A 137 23.22 11.96 8.65
CA MET A 137 23.46 12.63 9.93
C MET A 137 22.58 13.87 10.11
N GLU A 138 22.40 14.66 9.06
CA GLU A 138 21.49 15.82 9.06
C GLU A 138 20.04 15.38 9.28
N PHE A 139 19.57 14.35 8.56
CA PHE A 139 18.23 13.81 8.70
C PHE A 139 17.99 13.28 10.14
N LEU A 140 18.90 12.48 10.68
CA LEU A 140 18.79 11.95 12.04
C LEU A 140 18.80 13.07 13.09
N ALA A 141 19.62 14.10 12.90
CA ALA A 141 19.62 15.27 13.77
C ALA A 141 18.25 15.98 13.75
N ASN A 142 17.69 16.20 12.57
CA ASN A 142 16.38 16.81 12.43
C ASN A 142 15.29 15.96 13.10
N ALA A 143 15.33 14.64 12.94
CA ALA A 143 14.39 13.72 13.59
C ALA A 143 14.47 13.78 15.12
N ILE A 144 15.71 13.82 15.70
CA ILE A 144 15.92 13.96 17.13
C ILE A 144 15.36 15.29 17.66
N TYR A 145 15.60 16.39 16.96
CA TYR A 145 15.20 17.73 17.41
C TYR A 145 13.76 18.11 17.03
N CYS A 146 13.08 17.33 16.19
CA CYS A 146 11.66 17.53 15.90
C CYS A 146 10.85 17.43 17.19
N LYS A 147 10.06 18.48 17.49
CA LYS A 147 9.22 18.55 18.70
C LYS A 147 7.75 18.32 18.41
N ASP A 148 7.37 18.30 17.14
CA ASP A 148 5.97 18.18 16.75
C ASP A 148 5.46 16.76 16.97
N TYR A 149 6.39 15.78 16.93
CA TYR A 149 6.10 14.37 17.14
C TYR A 149 7.10 13.74 18.09
N ASP A 150 6.63 12.93 19.03
CA ASP A 150 7.45 12.17 20.00
C ASP A 150 7.76 10.75 19.50
N PHE A 151 7.45 10.44 18.25
CA PHE A 151 7.68 9.16 17.62
C PHE A 151 8.23 9.30 16.19
N ILE A 152 8.80 8.21 15.70
CA ILE A 152 9.26 8.01 14.34
C ILE A 152 8.72 6.68 13.81
N ALA A 153 8.46 6.58 12.51
CA ALA A 153 8.23 5.31 11.85
C ALA A 153 9.54 4.77 11.26
N LEU A 154 9.78 3.47 11.38
CA LEU A 154 10.97 2.78 10.91
C LEU A 154 10.57 1.46 10.26
N ASP A 155 11.21 1.13 9.13
CA ASP A 155 11.02 -0.12 8.40
C ASP A 155 12.35 -0.58 7.81
N SER A 156 12.57 -1.89 7.66
CA SER A 156 13.82 -2.47 7.18
C SER A 156 13.66 -3.14 5.82
N GLU A 157 14.57 -2.85 4.88
CA GLU A 157 14.68 -3.56 3.62
C GLU A 157 15.80 -4.59 3.67
N THR A 158 15.50 -5.83 3.27
CA THR A 158 16.36 -6.97 3.51
C THR A 158 16.45 -7.89 2.31
N SER A 159 17.58 -8.58 2.16
CA SER A 159 17.81 -9.54 1.06
C SER A 159 17.14 -10.89 1.28
N SER A 160 16.68 -11.20 2.50
CA SER A 160 16.08 -12.48 2.90
C SER A 160 14.99 -12.30 3.94
N LEU A 161 14.19 -13.34 4.16
CA LEU A 161 13.19 -13.37 5.26
C LEU A 161 13.83 -13.61 6.64
N TYR A 162 15.05 -14.14 6.69
CA TYR A 162 15.73 -14.49 7.94
C TYR A 162 17.05 -13.72 8.07
N CYS A 163 17.21 -13.03 9.17
CA CYS A 163 18.38 -12.15 9.41
C CYS A 163 19.73 -12.89 9.37
N ARG A 164 19.74 -14.22 9.60
CA ARG A 164 20.96 -15.06 9.54
C ARG A 164 21.31 -15.52 8.13
N ASP A 165 20.37 -15.43 7.21
CA ASP A 165 20.51 -15.95 5.83
C ASP A 165 20.69 -14.82 4.81
N GLY A 166 20.77 -13.57 5.27
CA GLY A 166 20.84 -12.40 4.41
C GLY A 166 21.55 -11.21 5.08
N HIS A 167 21.41 -10.05 4.46
CA HIS A 167 21.93 -8.76 4.92
C HIS A 167 20.85 -7.69 4.77
N MET A 168 21.00 -6.61 5.54
CA MET A 168 20.15 -5.43 5.37
C MET A 168 20.61 -4.65 4.15
N LEU A 169 19.64 -4.25 3.33
CA LEU A 169 19.86 -3.40 2.15
C LEU A 169 19.79 -1.93 2.54
N GLY A 170 18.91 -1.60 3.46
CA GLY A 170 18.68 -0.27 3.94
C GLY A 170 17.56 -0.24 4.98
N PHE A 171 17.19 0.95 5.35
CA PHE A 171 16.02 1.19 6.18
C PHE A 171 15.29 2.44 5.72
N SER A 172 14.00 2.49 5.94
CA SER A 172 13.22 3.70 5.72
C SER A 172 12.75 4.31 7.02
N MET A 173 12.63 5.63 7.05
CA MET A 173 12.24 6.38 8.24
C MET A 173 11.36 7.57 7.88
N SER A 174 10.38 7.85 8.76
CA SER A 174 9.56 9.06 8.74
C SER A 174 9.42 9.60 10.15
N TYR A 175 9.66 10.90 10.34
CA TYR A 175 9.46 11.59 11.63
C TYR A 175 8.39 12.70 11.55
N GLU A 176 7.79 12.88 10.39
CA GLU A 176 6.69 13.84 10.15
C GLU A 176 5.78 13.33 9.02
N PRO A 177 4.53 13.78 8.93
CA PRO A 177 3.61 13.37 7.87
C PRO A 177 4.16 13.73 6.48
N GLU A 178 3.89 12.87 5.50
CA GLU A 178 4.22 13.12 4.09
C GLU A 178 5.73 13.29 3.81
N HIS A 179 6.58 12.87 4.71
CA HIS A 179 8.02 12.94 4.53
C HIS A 179 8.68 11.63 4.94
N GLY A 180 9.24 10.93 3.99
CA GLY A 180 9.92 9.64 4.17
C GLY A 180 11.26 9.59 3.48
N VAL A 181 12.21 8.90 4.08
CA VAL A 181 13.52 8.64 3.48
C VAL A 181 13.82 7.16 3.47
N TYR A 182 14.55 6.73 2.46
CA TYR A 182 15.22 5.44 2.42
C TYR A 182 16.73 5.67 2.53
N VAL A 183 17.37 5.03 3.49
CA VAL A 183 18.82 5.12 3.73
C VAL A 183 19.44 3.79 3.32
N ASP A 184 20.43 3.86 2.41
CA ASP A 184 21.23 2.73 1.99
C ASP A 184 22.14 2.28 3.15
N CYS A 185 22.22 0.97 3.43
CA CYS A 185 23.10 0.45 4.49
C CYS A 185 24.59 0.71 4.23
N ASP A 186 25.01 0.92 2.98
CA ASP A 186 26.43 1.17 2.65
C ASP A 186 26.98 2.48 3.26
N VAL A 187 26.10 3.39 3.71
CA VAL A 187 26.53 4.67 4.34
C VAL A 187 26.46 4.65 5.87
N ILE A 188 26.13 3.51 6.47
CA ILE A 188 26.02 3.34 7.92
C ILE A 188 27.39 2.95 8.47
N ASP A 189 27.96 3.83 9.28
CA ASP A 189 29.15 3.56 10.08
C ASP A 189 28.89 3.80 11.57
N GLU A 190 29.90 3.65 12.41
CA GLU A 190 29.80 3.79 13.87
C GLU A 190 29.16 5.13 14.30
N ASP A 191 29.44 6.25 13.62
CA ASP A 191 28.86 7.56 13.96
C ASP A 191 27.35 7.59 13.66
N VAL A 192 26.94 7.01 12.52
CA VAL A 192 25.53 6.90 12.12
C VAL A 192 24.80 5.97 13.09
N GLU A 193 25.40 4.80 13.43
CA GLU A 193 24.84 3.87 14.42
C GLU A 193 24.59 4.53 15.78
N LEU A 194 25.59 5.29 16.27
CA LEU A 194 25.46 6.02 17.54
C LEU A 194 24.32 7.06 17.51
N MET A 195 24.18 7.75 16.38
CA MET A 195 23.12 8.75 16.20
C MET A 195 21.75 8.08 16.09
N MET A 196 21.65 6.95 15.40
CA MET A 196 20.42 6.14 15.32
C MET A 196 20.03 5.63 16.71
N GLN A 197 20.97 5.04 17.48
CA GLN A 197 20.67 4.57 18.83
C GLN A 197 20.23 5.71 19.75
N LYS A 198 20.82 6.90 19.61
CA LYS A 198 20.38 8.08 20.34
C LYS A 198 18.93 8.44 19.99
N LEU A 199 18.57 8.44 18.70
CA LEU A 199 17.21 8.69 18.22
C LEU A 199 16.21 7.68 18.82
N PHE A 200 16.55 6.38 18.81
CA PHE A 200 15.70 5.31 19.33
C PHE A 200 15.52 5.36 20.86
N ASN A 201 16.48 5.95 21.57
CA ASN A 201 16.36 6.19 23.01
C ASN A 201 15.47 7.41 23.34
N GLU A 202 15.42 8.41 22.46
CA GLU A 202 14.70 9.67 22.69
C GLU A 202 13.28 9.68 22.13
N LYS A 203 12.99 8.85 21.11
CA LYS A 203 11.67 8.76 20.44
C LYS A 203 11.08 7.37 20.58
N ARG A 204 9.75 7.28 20.56
CA ARG A 204 9.07 6.01 20.32
C ARG A 204 9.32 5.58 18.88
N VAL A 205 9.68 4.34 18.65
CA VAL A 205 9.90 3.80 17.31
C VAL A 205 8.69 2.97 16.91
N VAL A 206 8.08 3.33 15.80
CA VAL A 206 6.88 2.69 15.29
C VAL A 206 7.23 1.82 14.09
N PHE A 207 6.82 0.56 14.15
CA PHE A 207 6.98 -0.41 13.10
C PHE A 207 5.62 -0.88 12.56
N HIS A 208 5.68 -1.58 11.44
CA HIS A 208 4.57 -2.41 10.98
C HIS A 208 5.02 -3.86 10.90
N ASN A 209 4.54 -4.72 11.82
CA ASN A 209 5.06 -6.07 12.06
C ASN A 209 6.47 -6.06 12.69
N SER A 210 6.61 -5.32 13.77
CA SER A 210 7.85 -5.04 14.51
C SER A 210 8.75 -6.26 14.75
N LYS A 211 8.16 -7.45 14.90
CA LYS A 211 8.91 -8.70 15.10
C LYS A 211 9.90 -8.97 13.98
N PHE A 212 9.60 -8.58 12.75
CA PHE A 212 10.51 -8.72 11.62
C PHE A 212 11.69 -7.78 11.75
N ASP A 213 11.43 -6.49 11.88
CA ASP A 213 12.45 -5.43 11.88
C ASP A 213 13.36 -5.51 13.09
N LEU A 214 12.80 -5.73 14.28
CA LEU A 214 13.58 -5.85 15.51
C LEU A 214 14.66 -6.94 15.41
N GLN A 215 14.35 -8.11 14.80
CA GLN A 215 15.34 -9.17 14.62
C GLN A 215 16.48 -8.76 13.68
N TRP A 216 16.19 -7.99 12.63
CA TRP A 216 17.19 -7.52 11.69
C TRP A 216 18.09 -6.44 12.29
N PHE A 217 17.51 -5.44 12.93
CA PHE A 217 18.28 -4.36 13.58
C PHE A 217 19.11 -4.86 14.75
N GLU A 218 18.58 -5.76 15.57
CA GLU A 218 19.33 -6.38 16.67
C GLU A 218 20.49 -7.22 16.14
N TYR A 219 20.25 -8.07 15.14
CA TYR A 219 21.26 -8.99 14.63
C TYR A 219 22.42 -8.29 13.91
N HIS A 220 22.14 -7.26 13.09
CA HIS A 220 23.14 -6.60 12.27
C HIS A 220 23.84 -5.42 12.95
N PHE A 221 23.13 -4.68 13.82
CA PHE A 221 23.61 -3.44 14.43
C PHE A 221 23.58 -3.46 15.96
N ASN A 222 23.03 -4.49 16.56
CA ASN A 222 22.83 -4.58 18.01
C ASN A 222 22.06 -3.38 18.60
N PHE A 223 21.11 -2.84 17.83
CA PHE A 223 20.28 -1.74 18.30
C PHE A 223 19.28 -2.19 19.37
N GLU A 224 19.04 -1.32 20.33
CA GLU A 224 18.01 -1.46 21.35
C GLU A 224 16.85 -0.50 21.07
N PHE A 225 15.63 -0.99 21.26
CA PHE A 225 14.39 -0.22 21.10
C PHE A 225 13.63 -0.20 22.43
N PRO A 226 14.01 0.70 23.37
CA PRO A 226 13.42 0.70 24.70
C PRO A 226 11.93 1.06 24.70
N ASN A 227 11.48 1.74 23.67
CA ASN A 227 10.09 2.17 23.54
C ASN A 227 9.65 2.05 22.07
N PHE A 228 8.91 1.00 21.73
CA PHE A 228 8.42 0.78 20.38
C PHE A 228 6.95 0.40 20.36
N GLU A 229 6.33 0.63 19.19
CA GLU A 229 4.92 0.35 18.90
C GLU A 229 4.80 -0.44 17.58
N ASP A 230 3.69 -1.13 17.39
CA ASP A 230 3.43 -1.95 16.20
C ASP A 230 2.03 -1.67 15.64
N THR A 231 1.96 -1.05 14.48
CA THR A 231 0.70 -0.68 13.82
C THR A 231 -0.11 -1.90 13.37
N MET A 232 0.52 -3.04 13.08
CA MET A 232 -0.18 -4.29 12.79
C MET A 232 -0.92 -4.79 14.03
N LEU A 233 -0.25 -4.80 15.19
CA LEU A 233 -0.88 -5.21 16.47
C LEU A 233 -1.96 -4.21 16.90
N MET A 234 -1.74 -2.91 16.70
CA MET A 234 -2.77 -1.90 16.97
C MET A 234 -4.02 -2.14 16.11
N HIS A 235 -3.86 -2.48 14.83
CA HIS A 235 -5.01 -2.77 13.97
C HIS A 235 -5.77 -4.03 14.40
N TYR A 236 -5.10 -5.04 14.97
CA TYR A 236 -5.78 -6.21 15.56
C TYR A 236 -6.78 -5.84 16.66
N MET A 237 -6.57 -4.73 17.37
CA MET A 237 -7.54 -4.25 18.38
C MET A 237 -8.85 -3.74 17.77
N PHE A 238 -8.86 -3.39 16.49
CA PHE A 238 -10.05 -2.90 15.77
C PHE A 238 -10.71 -3.95 14.88
N ASP A 239 -9.92 -4.88 14.34
CA ASP A 239 -10.36 -5.88 13.36
C ASP A 239 -9.61 -7.20 13.60
N GLU A 240 -10.32 -8.24 14.07
CA GLU A 240 -9.73 -9.56 14.34
C GLU A 240 -9.67 -10.47 13.09
N ASN A 241 -10.12 -9.98 11.92
CA ASN A 241 -10.18 -10.80 10.71
C ASN A 241 -8.77 -11.05 10.15
N PRO A 242 -8.37 -12.31 9.91
CA PRO A 242 -7.07 -12.61 9.36
C PRO A 242 -6.92 -12.06 7.93
N GLY A 243 -5.69 -11.61 7.60
CA GLY A 243 -5.36 -11.11 6.27
C GLY A 243 -5.73 -9.65 6.01
N THR A 244 -6.22 -8.91 7.03
CA THR A 244 -6.60 -7.49 6.90
C THR A 244 -5.55 -6.52 7.42
N HIS A 245 -4.44 -7.03 7.97
CA HIS A 245 -3.49 -6.23 8.77
C HIS A 245 -2.22 -5.84 8.01
N GLY A 246 -2.01 -6.32 6.79
CA GLY A 246 -0.81 -5.98 6.02
C GLY A 246 -0.74 -4.50 5.66
N LEU A 247 0.49 -3.93 5.63
CA LEU A 247 0.73 -2.51 5.41
C LEU A 247 0.04 -1.99 4.14
N LYS A 248 0.17 -2.70 3.03
CA LYS A 248 -0.50 -2.39 1.74
C LYS A 248 -2.02 -2.29 1.89
N THR A 249 -2.62 -3.29 2.54
CA THR A 249 -4.08 -3.34 2.75
C THR A 249 -4.53 -2.14 3.59
N LEU A 250 -3.76 -1.81 4.63
CA LEU A 250 -4.06 -0.69 5.51
C LEU A 250 -3.81 0.65 4.82
N ALA A 251 -2.76 0.78 4.01
CA ALA A 251 -2.49 1.96 3.20
C ALA A 251 -3.68 2.30 2.29
N ILE A 252 -4.13 1.32 1.52
CA ILE A 252 -5.27 1.47 0.61
C ILE A 252 -6.54 1.85 1.38
N LYS A 253 -6.76 1.24 2.55
CA LYS A 253 -7.99 1.44 3.34
C LYS A 253 -8.00 2.73 4.15
N HIS A 254 -6.85 3.20 4.60
CA HIS A 254 -6.74 4.25 5.61
C HIS A 254 -5.97 5.50 5.20
N THR A 255 -5.31 5.50 4.04
CA THR A 255 -4.56 6.63 3.51
C THR A 255 -5.03 7.03 2.12
N GLU A 256 -4.51 8.15 1.61
CA GLU A 256 -4.79 8.67 0.27
C GLU A 256 -3.76 8.22 -0.78
N TYR A 257 -2.76 7.42 -0.36
CA TYR A 257 -1.65 7.02 -1.24
C TYR A 257 -1.95 5.81 -2.12
N GLY A 258 -3.00 5.05 -1.80
CA GLY A 258 -3.44 3.94 -2.63
C GLY A 258 -2.40 2.82 -2.74
N ASP A 259 -2.11 2.42 -3.98
CA ASP A 259 -1.18 1.33 -4.30
C ASP A 259 0.19 1.88 -4.73
N TYR A 260 0.95 2.39 -3.77
CA TYR A 260 2.26 3.00 -4.03
C TYR A 260 3.36 1.99 -4.39
N GLU A 261 3.17 0.69 -4.12
CA GLU A 261 4.16 -0.37 -4.43
C GLU A 261 4.19 -0.77 -5.91
N ARG A 262 3.26 -0.29 -6.69
CA ARG A 262 3.07 -0.77 -8.05
C ARG A 262 4.32 -0.68 -8.91
N ALA A 263 5.07 0.42 -8.83
CA ALA A 263 6.29 0.59 -9.61
C ALA A 263 7.32 -0.51 -9.30
N LEU A 264 7.45 -0.89 -8.02
CA LEU A 264 8.28 -2.00 -7.59
C LEU A 264 7.74 -3.34 -8.12
N ASP A 265 6.45 -3.62 -7.96
CA ASP A 265 5.82 -4.85 -8.43
C ASP A 265 5.98 -5.04 -9.96
N ASP A 266 5.76 -3.99 -10.74
CA ASP A 266 5.90 -4.02 -12.19
C ASP A 266 7.36 -4.23 -12.60
N TRP A 267 8.30 -3.58 -11.91
CA TRP A 267 9.72 -3.80 -12.14
C TRP A 267 10.13 -5.25 -11.83
N VAL A 268 9.74 -5.79 -10.67
CA VAL A 268 10.04 -7.16 -10.27
C VAL A 268 9.47 -8.16 -11.29
N GLN A 269 8.22 -7.99 -11.71
CA GLN A 269 7.60 -8.88 -12.71
C GLN A 269 8.33 -8.81 -14.06
N ALA A 270 8.70 -7.61 -14.51
CA ALA A 270 9.47 -7.45 -15.73
C ALA A 270 10.86 -8.09 -15.63
N TYR A 271 11.55 -7.90 -14.51
CA TYR A 271 12.85 -8.50 -14.24
C TYR A 271 12.81 -10.03 -14.26
N LEU A 272 11.86 -10.63 -13.54
CA LEU A 272 11.66 -12.08 -13.51
C LEU A 272 11.39 -12.66 -14.90
N LYS A 273 10.52 -12.00 -15.66
CA LYS A 273 10.17 -12.41 -17.02
C LYS A 273 11.36 -12.32 -17.98
N ASN A 274 12.11 -11.22 -17.94
CA ASN A 274 13.21 -10.97 -18.85
C ASN A 274 14.41 -11.88 -18.59
N ASN A 275 14.62 -12.27 -17.33
CA ASN A 275 15.75 -13.13 -16.92
C ASN A 275 15.35 -14.60 -16.76
N GLY A 276 14.07 -14.98 -16.94
CA GLY A 276 13.60 -16.34 -16.78
C GLY A 276 13.74 -16.88 -15.36
N ILE A 277 13.68 -16.00 -14.34
CA ILE A 277 13.86 -16.34 -12.93
C ILE A 277 12.50 -16.63 -12.29
N LEU A 278 12.45 -17.68 -11.45
CA LEU A 278 11.26 -17.97 -10.65
C LEU A 278 11.17 -17.00 -9.46
N LYS A 279 9.95 -16.59 -9.11
CA LYS A 279 9.72 -15.69 -7.98
C LYS A 279 10.35 -16.19 -6.67
N ALA A 280 10.39 -17.50 -6.45
CA ALA A 280 11.01 -18.11 -5.26
C ALA A 280 12.56 -17.98 -5.20
N SER A 281 13.20 -17.63 -6.32
CA SER A 281 14.65 -17.41 -6.41
C SER A 281 15.02 -15.94 -6.57
N PHE A 282 14.04 -15.06 -6.43
CA PHE A 282 14.26 -13.61 -6.50
C PHE A 282 14.72 -13.10 -5.13
N SER A 283 15.72 -12.24 -5.14
CA SER A 283 16.21 -11.55 -3.95
C SER A 283 16.09 -10.03 -4.14
N TYR A 284 15.74 -9.33 -3.08
CA TYR A 284 15.50 -7.89 -3.10
C TYR A 284 16.77 -7.07 -3.35
N ASP A 285 17.96 -7.63 -3.12
CA ASP A 285 19.27 -7.02 -3.47
C ASP A 285 19.46 -6.80 -4.99
N LEU A 286 18.61 -7.42 -5.81
CA LEU A 286 18.58 -7.19 -7.25
C LEU A 286 17.81 -5.92 -7.65
N ILE A 287 17.09 -5.31 -6.72
CA ILE A 287 16.28 -4.11 -6.98
C ILE A 287 17.21 -2.89 -6.98
N PRO A 288 17.21 -2.09 -8.06
CA PRO A 288 18.00 -0.86 -8.09
C PRO A 288 17.58 0.12 -7.00
N PHE A 289 18.54 0.84 -6.43
CA PHE A 289 18.30 1.87 -5.42
C PHE A 289 17.19 2.85 -5.82
N GLU A 290 17.19 3.30 -7.08
CA GLU A 290 16.20 4.25 -7.61
C GLU A 290 14.75 3.72 -7.59
N ILE A 291 14.57 2.41 -7.59
CA ILE A 291 13.25 1.77 -7.46
C ILE A 291 12.92 1.51 -5.99
N MET A 292 13.93 1.05 -5.22
CA MET A 292 13.76 0.74 -3.79
C MET A 292 13.43 1.98 -2.97
N LYS A 293 14.12 3.11 -3.20
CA LYS A 293 13.96 4.34 -2.43
C LYS A 293 12.52 4.85 -2.37
N ASP A 294 11.82 4.83 -3.52
CA ASP A 294 10.47 5.37 -3.62
C ASP A 294 9.46 4.50 -2.87
N TYR A 295 9.63 3.19 -3.00
CA TYR A 295 8.81 2.21 -2.30
C TYR A 295 9.05 2.26 -0.79
N ALA A 296 10.31 2.09 -0.35
CA ALA A 296 10.66 2.00 1.06
C ALA A 296 10.35 3.30 1.83
N ALA A 297 10.65 4.47 1.24
CA ALA A 297 10.29 5.75 1.86
C ALA A 297 8.78 5.86 2.13
N MET A 298 7.95 5.34 1.22
CA MET A 298 6.50 5.33 1.39
C MET A 298 6.03 4.37 2.47
N ASP A 299 6.71 3.23 2.69
CA ASP A 299 6.38 2.30 3.79
C ASP A 299 6.50 3.01 5.16
N ALA A 300 7.57 3.80 5.35
CA ALA A 300 7.74 4.60 6.56
C ALA A 300 6.66 5.69 6.71
N VAL A 301 6.32 6.42 5.63
CA VAL A 301 5.25 7.44 5.65
C VAL A 301 3.91 6.81 5.99
N VAL A 302 3.57 5.70 5.37
CA VAL A 302 2.30 5.00 5.62
C VAL A 302 2.24 4.50 7.06
N THR A 303 3.33 3.89 7.55
CA THR A 303 3.43 3.42 8.94
C THR A 303 3.23 4.58 9.92
N PHE A 304 3.85 5.74 9.68
CA PHE A 304 3.67 6.96 10.47
C PHE A 304 2.20 7.41 10.54
N LEU A 305 1.52 7.49 9.40
CA LEU A 305 0.13 7.93 9.33
C LEU A 305 -0.84 6.92 9.95
N LEU A 306 -0.59 5.63 9.76
CA LEU A 306 -1.39 4.57 10.39
C LEU A 306 -1.27 4.63 11.91
N PHE A 307 -0.06 4.81 12.43
CA PHE A 307 0.14 4.96 13.86
C PHE A 307 -0.63 6.15 14.41
N GLN A 308 -0.47 7.33 13.83
CA GLN A 308 -1.19 8.53 14.25
C GLN A 308 -2.71 8.33 14.25
N LYS A 309 -3.23 7.67 13.23
CA LYS A 309 -4.67 7.36 13.11
C LYS A 309 -5.14 6.38 14.17
N PHE A 310 -4.39 5.29 14.38
CA PHE A 310 -4.77 4.23 15.30
C PHE A 310 -4.60 4.68 16.76
N GLU A 311 -3.52 5.37 17.09
CA GLU A 311 -3.32 5.94 18.43
C GLU A 311 -4.46 6.88 18.79
N ASN A 312 -4.83 7.80 17.89
CA ASN A 312 -5.99 8.69 18.09
C ASN A 312 -7.31 7.93 18.27
N ALA A 313 -7.50 6.83 17.55
CA ALA A 313 -8.71 6.02 17.66
C ALA A 313 -8.74 5.22 18.97
N LEU A 314 -7.61 4.68 19.41
CA LEU A 314 -7.48 3.97 20.70
C LEU A 314 -7.72 4.93 21.87
N GLN A 315 -7.11 6.12 21.87
CA GLN A 315 -7.30 7.13 22.92
C GLN A 315 -8.77 7.59 23.07
N LYS A 316 -9.54 7.60 21.98
CA LYS A 316 -10.95 7.93 22.00
C LYS A 316 -11.86 6.80 22.47
N ASN A 317 -11.32 5.59 22.60
CA ASN A 317 -12.09 4.39 22.93
C ASN A 317 -11.55 3.74 24.21
N ASP A 318 -12.00 4.25 25.37
CA ASP A 318 -11.59 3.80 26.71
C ASP A 318 -11.69 2.28 26.92
N LYS A 319 -12.49 1.58 26.13
CA LYS A 319 -12.66 0.12 26.21
C LYS A 319 -11.53 -0.66 25.54
N LEU A 320 -10.71 -0.01 24.72
CA LEU A 320 -9.59 -0.63 24.01
C LEU A 320 -8.22 -0.30 24.63
N MET A 321 -8.20 0.49 25.70
CA MET A 321 -7.01 0.94 26.42
C MET A 321 -6.62 0.01 27.58
N TRP A 322 -6.59 -1.33 27.35
CA TRP A 322 -6.21 -2.32 28.38
C TRP A 322 -5.11 -3.24 27.92
#